data_bff06d630abea336615f3617bd5c3825
#
_entry.id   bff06d630abea336615f3617bd5c3825
#
_cell.length_a   1.000
_cell.length_b   1.000
_cell.length_c   1.000
_cell.angle_alpha   90.00
_cell.angle_beta   90.00
_cell.angle_gamma   90.00
#
_symmetry.space_group_name_H-M   'P 1'
#
loop_
_entity.id
_entity.type
_entity.pdbx_description
1 polymer ?
#
loop_
_entity_poly.entity_id
_entity_poly.type
_entity_poly.pdbx_seq_one_letter_code
_entity_poly.pdbx_strand_id
1 'polypeptide(L)'
;MVKYFEYYNADGEYVRIFIKNTVDTDEGMKFDIDKKRTNKNHSDDLYSWYEKCCESCDFSNNIIFTEINDNGVIKSHTIHDAKIVQQSKDADGENEVYWMKYSLKRVIVDDFDLTDCMP
;
A
#
# COMPACT_ATOMS: atom_id res chain seq x y z
N MET A 1 10.29 0.08 -13.33
CA MET A 1 8.90 -0.01 -12.85
C MET A 1 8.73 0.79 -11.57
N VAL A 2 7.68 1.57 -11.48
CA VAL A 2 7.36 2.36 -10.29
C VAL A 2 6.09 1.78 -9.66
N LYS A 3 6.13 1.57 -8.34
CA LYS A 3 4.98 1.07 -7.59
C LYS A 3 4.76 1.96 -6.37
N TYR A 4 3.51 2.31 -6.12
CA TYR A 4 3.15 3.06 -4.93
C TYR A 4 1.70 2.76 -4.55
N PHE A 5 1.36 3.05 -3.31
CA PHE A 5 -0.04 3.09 -2.91
C PHE A 5 -0.35 4.41 -2.23
N GLU A 6 -1.61 4.79 -2.25
CA GLU A 6 -2.08 6.05 -1.71
C GLU A 6 -3.38 5.85 -0.94
N TYR A 7 -3.55 6.65 0.08
CA TYR A 7 -4.74 6.60 0.92
C TYR A 7 -4.92 7.93 1.66
N TYR A 8 -6.09 8.10 2.24
CA TYR A 8 -6.33 9.20 3.17
C TYR A 8 -6.30 8.63 4.59
N ASN A 9 -5.52 9.26 5.46
CA ASN A 9 -5.42 8.81 6.86
C ASN A 9 -6.66 9.24 7.67
N ALA A 10 -6.67 8.91 8.96
CA ALA A 10 -7.79 9.21 9.85
C ALA A 10 -8.06 10.72 9.99
N ASP A 11 -7.07 11.56 9.76
CA ASP A 11 -7.19 13.02 9.79
C ASP A 11 -7.60 13.62 8.44
N GLY A 12 -7.83 12.76 7.43
CA GLY A 12 -8.19 13.19 6.09
C GLY A 12 -7.01 13.67 5.24
N GLU A 13 -5.78 13.42 5.69
CA GLU A 13 -4.59 13.81 4.96
C GLU A 13 -4.23 12.77 3.92
N TYR A 14 -3.79 13.24 2.74
CA TYR A 14 -3.35 12.37 1.65
C TYR A 14 -1.95 11.82 1.94
N VAL A 15 -1.78 10.52 1.73
CA VAL A 15 -0.51 9.81 1.94
C VAL A 15 -0.19 8.99 0.70
N ARG A 16 1.06 9.07 0.23
CA ARG A 16 1.57 8.26 -0.88
C ARG A 16 2.86 7.58 -0.46
N ILE A 17 2.88 6.26 -0.58
CA ILE A 17 4.03 5.43 -0.21
C ILE A 17 4.57 4.74 -1.46
N PHE A 18 5.80 5.07 -1.85
CA PHE A 18 6.51 4.34 -2.91
C PHE A 18 7.13 3.09 -2.32
N ILE A 19 7.00 1.98 -3.03
CA ILE A 19 7.41 0.67 -2.53
C ILE A 19 8.29 -0.06 -3.53
N LYS A 20 9.03 -1.04 -3.03
CA LYS A 20 9.93 -1.89 -3.81
C LYS A 20 9.98 -3.29 -3.21
N ASN A 21 10.59 -4.24 -3.93
CA ASN A 21 10.78 -5.61 -3.46
C ASN A 21 9.47 -6.26 -2.99
N THR A 22 8.42 -6.08 -3.79
CA THR A 22 7.09 -6.57 -3.44
C THR A 22 6.97 -8.07 -3.63
N VAL A 23 6.27 -8.72 -2.70
CA VAL A 23 5.89 -10.14 -2.80
C VAL A 23 4.39 -10.22 -2.56
N ASP A 24 3.66 -10.61 -3.60
CA ASP A 24 2.21 -10.77 -3.53
C ASP A 24 1.85 -12.19 -3.11
N THR A 25 0.83 -12.30 -2.26
CA THR A 25 0.19 -13.57 -1.92
C THR A 25 -1.32 -13.40 -2.03
N ASP A 26 -2.07 -14.48 -1.89
CA ASP A 26 -3.54 -14.44 -1.90
C ASP A 26 -4.10 -13.61 -0.74
N GLU A 27 -3.37 -13.46 0.34
CA GLU A 27 -3.82 -12.80 1.55
C GLU A 27 -3.30 -11.37 1.71
N GLY A 28 -2.34 -10.97 0.90
CA GLY A 28 -1.76 -9.65 1.06
C GLY A 28 -0.46 -9.45 0.30
N MET A 29 0.30 -8.48 0.74
CA MET A 29 1.54 -8.09 0.09
C MET A 29 2.60 -7.71 1.11
N LYS A 30 3.81 -8.22 0.91
CA LYS A 30 4.99 -7.79 1.63
C LYS A 30 5.76 -6.79 0.77
N PHE A 31 6.26 -5.72 1.36
CA PHE A 31 7.00 -4.70 0.62
C PHE A 31 7.98 -3.95 1.50
N ASP A 32 9.00 -3.37 0.84
CA ASP A 32 9.91 -2.41 1.44
C ASP A 32 9.47 -1.00 1.04
N ILE A 33 9.62 -0.03 1.92
CA ILE A 33 9.42 1.38 1.55
C ILE A 33 10.62 1.81 0.68
N ASP A 34 10.31 2.45 -0.44
CA ASP A 34 11.33 3.19 -1.19
C ASP A 34 11.49 4.57 -0.56
N LYS A 35 12.44 4.68 0.38
CA LYS A 35 12.64 5.90 1.17
C LYS A 35 13.15 7.07 0.34
N LYS A 36 13.83 6.82 -0.77
CA LYS A 36 14.31 7.89 -1.63
C LYS A 36 13.18 8.63 -2.32
N ARG A 37 12.08 7.93 -2.60
CA ARG A 37 10.93 8.49 -3.30
C ARG A 37 9.79 8.90 -2.37
N THR A 38 9.77 8.38 -1.14
CA THR A 38 8.68 8.60 -0.21
C THR A 38 8.98 9.77 0.71
N ASN A 39 8.03 10.70 0.82
CA ASN A 39 8.11 11.80 1.78
C ASN A 39 8.19 11.21 3.19
N LYS A 40 9.09 11.76 4.02
CA LYS A 40 9.28 11.26 5.39
C LYS A 40 7.99 11.30 6.21
N ASN A 41 7.20 12.35 6.06
CA ASN A 41 5.92 12.46 6.78
C ASN A 41 4.95 11.34 6.38
N HIS A 42 5.00 10.92 5.13
CA HIS A 42 4.19 9.80 4.63
C HIS A 42 4.68 8.47 5.19
N SER A 43 6.01 8.27 5.26
CA SER A 43 6.57 7.06 5.90
C SER A 43 6.19 6.99 7.37
N ASP A 44 6.23 8.13 8.07
CA ASP A 44 5.84 8.19 9.48
C ASP A 44 4.35 7.86 9.65
N ASP A 45 3.50 8.31 8.71
CA ASP A 45 2.07 7.99 8.74
C ASP A 45 1.83 6.49 8.56
N LEU A 46 2.59 5.84 7.67
CA LEU A 46 2.49 4.39 7.49
C LEU A 46 2.82 3.64 8.79
N TYR A 47 3.86 4.08 9.50
CA TYR A 47 4.20 3.50 10.79
C TYR A 47 3.08 3.72 11.83
N SER A 48 2.47 4.91 11.83
CA SER A 48 1.32 5.20 12.69
C SER A 48 0.13 4.29 12.36
N TRP A 49 -0.09 4.01 11.09
CA TRP A 49 -1.13 3.05 10.68
C TRP A 49 -0.84 1.67 11.26
N TYR A 50 0.42 1.20 11.16
CA TYR A 50 0.82 -0.06 11.77
C TYR A 50 0.52 -0.07 13.28
N GLU A 51 0.88 1.00 13.99
CA GLU A 51 0.62 1.11 15.42
C GLU A 51 -0.87 1.05 15.76
N LYS A 52 -1.70 1.70 14.95
CA LYS A 52 -3.16 1.65 15.12
C LYS A 52 -3.72 0.25 14.92
N CYS A 53 -3.17 -0.50 13.97
CA CYS A 53 -3.55 -1.91 13.78
C CYS A 53 -3.12 -2.79 14.95
N CYS A 54 -2.01 -2.45 15.62
CA CYS A 54 -1.58 -3.15 16.83
C CYS A 54 -2.54 -2.89 18.00
N GLU A 55 -3.10 -1.68 18.07
CA GLU A 55 -4.02 -1.29 19.14
C GLU A 55 -5.43 -1.82 18.89
N SER A 56 -5.86 -1.91 17.65
CA SER A 56 -7.20 -2.34 17.29
C SER A 56 -7.17 -3.19 16.04
N CYS A 57 -7.59 -4.44 16.16
CA CYS A 57 -7.67 -5.36 15.02
C CYS A 57 -8.74 -4.95 14.00
N ASP A 58 -9.61 -4.01 14.33
CA ASP A 58 -10.66 -3.52 13.44
C ASP A 58 -10.21 -2.33 12.59
N PHE A 59 -9.03 -1.76 12.89
CA PHE A 59 -8.55 -0.62 12.12
C PHE A 59 -8.06 -1.04 10.74
N SER A 60 -8.55 -0.38 9.71
CA SER A 60 -8.15 -0.63 8.32
C SER A 60 -8.24 0.64 7.49
N ASN A 61 -7.61 0.63 6.32
CA ASN A 61 -7.74 1.68 5.32
C ASN A 61 -8.04 1.07 3.96
N ASN A 62 -8.74 1.82 3.13
CA ASN A 62 -8.86 1.50 1.72
C ASN A 62 -7.75 2.24 0.98
N ILE A 63 -7.05 1.55 0.10
CA ILE A 63 -5.92 2.14 -0.64
C ILE A 63 -6.11 1.94 -2.13
N ILE A 64 -5.40 2.75 -2.90
CA ILE A 64 -5.23 2.57 -4.34
C ILE A 64 -3.78 2.24 -4.57
N PHE A 65 -3.55 1.04 -5.11
CA PHE A 65 -2.21 0.55 -5.46
C PHE A 65 -1.99 0.76 -6.95
N THR A 66 -0.91 1.45 -7.30
CA THR A 66 -0.59 1.81 -8.70
C THR A 66 0.75 1.24 -9.09
N GLU A 67 0.79 0.62 -10.27
CA GLU A 67 2.01 0.14 -10.91
C GLU A 67 2.17 0.84 -12.25
N ILE A 68 3.37 1.36 -12.53
CA ILE A 68 3.71 1.98 -13.80
C ILE A 68 4.90 1.20 -14.37
N ASN A 69 4.70 0.54 -15.52
CA ASN A 69 5.78 -0.24 -16.13
C ASN A 69 6.76 0.66 -16.90
N ASP A 70 7.82 0.07 -17.45
CA ASP A 70 8.86 0.80 -18.15
C ASP A 70 8.37 1.45 -19.44
N ASN A 71 7.24 1.02 -19.98
CA ASN A 71 6.59 1.60 -21.15
C ASN A 71 5.59 2.70 -20.80
N GLY A 72 5.45 3.04 -19.52
CA GLY A 72 4.52 4.04 -19.05
C GLY A 72 3.08 3.57 -18.91
N VAL A 73 2.82 2.27 -19.04
CA VAL A 73 1.47 1.71 -18.85
C VAL A 73 1.15 1.68 -17.37
N ILE A 74 0.00 2.23 -17.01
CA ILE A 74 -0.45 2.38 -15.63
C ILE A 74 -1.54 1.36 -15.33
N LYS A 75 -1.39 0.64 -14.21
CA LYS A 75 -2.42 -0.24 -13.65
C LYS A 75 -2.70 0.17 -12.22
N SER A 76 -3.97 0.32 -11.89
CA SER A 76 -4.39 0.65 -10.53
C SER A 76 -5.34 -0.42 -9.98
N HIS A 77 -5.18 -0.69 -8.68
CA HIS A 77 -5.99 -1.64 -7.95
C HIS A 77 -6.57 -0.94 -6.72
N THR A 78 -7.87 -1.10 -6.49
CA THR A 78 -8.46 -0.68 -5.22
C THR A 78 -8.37 -1.86 -4.25
N ILE A 79 -7.76 -1.63 -3.10
CA ILE A 79 -7.60 -2.63 -2.05
C ILE A 79 -8.44 -2.19 -0.86
N HIS A 80 -9.39 -3.04 -0.47
CA HIS A 80 -10.31 -2.74 0.62
C HIS A 80 -9.87 -3.38 1.92
N ASP A 81 -10.12 -2.70 3.03
CA ASP A 81 -9.88 -3.19 4.39
C ASP A 81 -8.44 -3.67 4.58
N ALA A 82 -7.50 -2.89 4.05
CA ALA A 82 -6.08 -3.19 4.20
C ALA A 82 -5.63 -2.91 5.64
N LYS A 83 -4.85 -3.83 6.17
CA LYS A 83 -4.28 -3.75 7.52
C LYS A 83 -2.78 -3.97 7.44
N ILE A 84 -2.04 -3.25 8.24
CA ILE A 84 -0.61 -3.48 8.38
C ILE A 84 -0.42 -4.39 9.60
N VAL A 85 0.03 -5.61 9.35
CA VAL A 85 0.08 -6.64 10.39
C VAL A 85 1.49 -6.93 10.90
N GLN A 86 2.51 -6.46 10.20
CA GLN A 86 3.90 -6.69 10.59
C GLN A 86 4.78 -5.58 10.05
N GLN A 87 5.79 -5.21 10.82
CA GLN A 87 6.76 -4.19 10.43
C GLN A 87 8.13 -4.56 11.00
N SER A 88 9.16 -4.39 10.21
CA SER A 88 10.54 -4.56 10.68
C SER A 88 11.45 -3.53 10.05
N LYS A 89 12.51 -3.15 10.79
CA LYS A 89 13.59 -2.31 10.32
C LYS A 89 14.89 -3.06 10.49
N ASP A 90 15.83 -2.87 9.55
CA ASP A 90 17.17 -3.38 9.76
C ASP A 90 17.92 -2.53 10.79
N ALA A 91 19.13 -2.97 11.19
CA ALA A 91 19.87 -2.38 12.31
C ALA A 91 20.24 -0.91 12.10
N ASP A 92 20.43 -0.47 10.86
CA ASP A 92 20.77 0.91 10.51
C ASP A 92 19.54 1.75 10.13
N GLY A 93 18.36 1.13 10.07
CA GLY A 93 17.11 1.81 9.74
C GLY A 93 16.95 2.16 8.26
N GLU A 94 17.83 1.68 7.39
CA GLU A 94 17.75 1.97 5.95
C GLU A 94 16.60 1.26 5.26
N ASN A 95 16.28 0.05 5.69
CA ASN A 95 15.21 -0.74 5.11
C ASN A 95 14.08 -0.91 6.11
N GLU A 96 12.87 -0.58 5.68
CA GLU A 96 11.65 -0.84 6.44
C GLU A 96 10.77 -1.76 5.62
N VAL A 97 10.43 -2.91 6.21
CA VAL A 97 9.64 -3.95 5.56
C VAL A 97 8.28 -4.03 6.26
N TYR A 98 7.23 -4.04 5.46
CA TYR A 98 5.85 -4.13 5.93
C TYR A 98 5.15 -5.33 5.32
N TRP A 99 4.22 -5.89 6.08
CA TRP A 99 3.30 -6.91 5.62
C TRP A 99 1.89 -6.36 5.71
N MET A 100 1.24 -6.22 4.56
CA MET A 100 -0.12 -5.72 4.44
C MET A 100 -1.05 -6.88 4.13
N LYS A 101 -2.16 -7.02 4.89
CA LYS A 101 -3.23 -7.97 4.60
C LYS A 101 -4.47 -7.24 4.10
N TYR A 102 -5.21 -7.89 3.20
CA TYR A 102 -6.46 -7.35 2.68
C TYR A 102 -7.39 -8.50 2.25
N SER A 103 -8.69 -8.22 2.27
CA SER A 103 -9.71 -9.21 1.93
C SER A 103 -10.15 -9.16 0.48
N LEU A 104 -9.98 -8.01 -0.19
CA LEU A 104 -10.46 -7.79 -1.55
C LEU A 104 -9.54 -6.86 -2.31
N LYS A 105 -9.20 -7.28 -3.52
CA LYS A 105 -8.44 -6.47 -4.48
C LYS A 105 -9.24 -6.38 -5.77
N ARG A 106 -9.52 -5.16 -6.22
CA ARG A 106 -10.28 -4.89 -7.42
C ARG A 106 -9.40 -4.17 -8.45
N VAL A 107 -9.36 -4.71 -9.68
CA VAL A 107 -8.52 -4.15 -10.74
C VAL A 107 -9.25 -3.01 -11.45
N ILE A 108 -8.57 -1.87 -11.58
CA ILE A 108 -9.04 -0.71 -12.35
C ILE A 108 -8.03 -0.47 -13.47
N VAL A 109 -8.51 -0.41 -14.72
CA VAL A 109 -7.67 -0.15 -15.89
C VAL A 109 -8.29 1.03 -16.65
N ASP A 110 -7.47 2.08 -16.88
CA ASP A 110 -7.89 3.28 -17.65
C ASP A 110 -9.19 3.89 -17.13
N ASP A 111 -9.29 4.06 -15.80
CA ASP A 111 -10.49 4.57 -15.12
C ASP A 111 -11.73 3.70 -15.31
N PHE A 112 -11.51 2.47 -15.72
CA PHE A 112 -12.57 1.53 -16.03
C PHE A 112 -12.44 0.30 -15.14
N ASP A 113 -13.46 0.04 -14.34
CA ASP A 113 -13.48 -1.12 -13.46
C ASP A 113 -13.94 -2.36 -14.23
N LEU A 114 -13.00 -3.22 -14.58
CA LEU A 114 -13.28 -4.44 -15.33
C LEU A 114 -14.21 -5.39 -14.57
N THR A 115 -14.25 -5.29 -13.25
CA THR A 115 -15.11 -6.15 -12.44
C THR A 115 -16.59 -5.88 -12.73
N ASP A 116 -16.95 -4.63 -12.95
CA ASP A 116 -18.33 -4.23 -13.21
C ASP A 116 -18.77 -4.54 -14.64
N CYS A 117 -17.84 -4.83 -15.53
CA CYS A 117 -18.12 -5.13 -16.94
C CYS A 117 -18.16 -6.62 -17.24
N MET A 118 -17.80 -7.44 -16.30
CA MET A 118 -17.85 -8.88 -16.45
C MET A 118 -19.25 -9.38 -16.16
N PRO A 119 -19.84 -10.13 -17.10
CA PRO A 119 -21.17 -10.71 -16.85
C PRO A 119 -21.16 -11.72 -15.72
#